data_d35edafd5d8aee3b3aa54af8024bc739
#
_entry.id   d35edafd5d8aee3b3aa54af8024bc739
#
_cell.length_a   1.000
_cell.length_b   1.000
_cell.length_c   1.000
_cell.angle_alpha   90.00
_cell.angle_beta   90.00
_cell.angle_gamma   90.00
#
_symmetry.space_group_name_H-M   'P 1'
#
loop_
_entity.id
_entity.type
_entity.pdbx_description
1 polymer ?
#
loop_
_entity_poly.entity_id
_entity_poly.type
_entity_poly.pdbx_seq_one_letter_code
_entity_poly.pdbx_strand_id
1 'polypeptide(L)'
;MAAATDARSLFAIVRKGIDVRTVHAHVRKPFRFLLCGDPSLIAQLRTLLLSGHGEMTVPLEAAACLETIRMDAPLVTDPREVRAVIFLGRGGDCASADFSSLSILRVPILAVTVDPQGVPAGPAAPPAPGTSAEYVVPSLDAPGLRGRFFTHLVDCAGGVEIAVGRNLPVLRETVAAKLTRDAANNALKVALASAVVDHIPLVGLVLGAFASAGDMVAITGIQVMLMLHIEAAYGRDPDLGRTWQLLPIIGGGFGWRTLARELVGFVPVAGIAIKGAIAYAGTIVVGEGVTFFYEHGDYMTKGQAAALYERTKADAMRVARDILGKLRKKR
;
A
#
# COMPACT_ATOMS: atom_id res chain seq x y z
N MET A 1 -5.62 16.80 -32.64
CA MET A 1 -6.74 15.81 -32.69
C MET A 1 -6.26 14.36 -32.58
N ALA A 2 -5.17 13.93 -33.19
CA ALA A 2 -4.65 12.56 -33.11
C ALA A 2 -4.36 12.05 -31.67
N ALA A 3 -3.75 12.88 -30.81
CA ALA A 3 -3.41 12.51 -29.44
C ALA A 3 -4.63 12.25 -28.51
N ALA A 4 -5.78 12.85 -28.79
CA ALA A 4 -7.01 12.64 -28.03
C ALA A 4 -7.72 11.33 -28.43
N THR A 5 -7.54 10.91 -29.68
CA THR A 5 -8.08 9.65 -30.18
C THR A 5 -7.30 8.47 -29.60
N ASP A 6 -5.99 8.62 -29.46
CA ASP A 6 -5.09 7.60 -28.90
C ASP A 6 -5.36 7.34 -27.41
N ALA A 7 -5.60 8.38 -26.61
CA ALA A 7 -5.95 8.24 -25.20
C ALA A 7 -7.30 7.49 -25.01
N ARG A 8 -8.31 7.80 -25.83
CA ARG A 8 -9.62 7.14 -25.73
C ARG A 8 -9.55 5.65 -26.09
N SER A 9 -8.75 5.28 -27.08
CA SER A 9 -8.54 3.89 -27.47
C SER A 9 -7.78 3.11 -26.39
N LEU A 10 -6.75 3.70 -25.78
CA LEU A 10 -6.01 3.14 -24.65
C LEU A 10 -6.94 2.87 -23.46
N PHE A 11 -7.75 3.84 -23.11
CA PHE A 11 -8.73 3.70 -22.02
C PHE A 11 -9.76 2.60 -22.31
N ALA A 12 -10.23 2.47 -23.53
CA ALA A 12 -11.17 1.41 -23.90
C ALA A 12 -10.56 0.01 -23.74
N ILE A 13 -9.28 -0.16 -24.08
CA ILE A 13 -8.53 -1.42 -23.90
C ILE A 13 -8.36 -1.74 -22.41
N VAL A 14 -7.88 -0.77 -21.63
CA VAL A 14 -7.66 -0.94 -20.19
C VAL A 14 -8.98 -1.27 -19.48
N ARG A 15 -10.07 -0.58 -19.83
CA ARG A 15 -11.40 -0.83 -19.25
C ARG A 15 -11.90 -2.27 -19.48
N LYS A 16 -11.61 -2.87 -20.63
CA LYS A 16 -11.98 -4.26 -20.92
C LYS A 16 -11.18 -5.28 -20.11
N GLY A 17 -9.96 -4.92 -19.70
CA GLY A 17 -9.07 -5.79 -18.92
C GLY A 17 -9.27 -5.70 -17.41
N ILE A 18 -10.04 -4.73 -16.91
CA ILE A 18 -10.26 -4.54 -15.48
C ILE A 18 -11.52 -5.27 -15.02
N ASP A 19 -11.34 -6.25 -14.14
CA ASP A 19 -12.45 -6.93 -13.46
C ASP A 19 -12.68 -6.33 -12.05
N VAL A 20 -13.69 -5.46 -11.95
CA VAL A 20 -14.08 -4.83 -10.66
C VAL A 20 -14.56 -5.89 -9.65
N ARG A 21 -15.01 -7.07 -10.10
CA ARG A 21 -15.47 -8.15 -9.21
C ARG A 21 -14.32 -8.65 -8.32
N THR A 22 -13.10 -8.65 -8.81
CA THR A 22 -11.92 -9.01 -8.00
C THR A 22 -11.68 -8.02 -6.86
N VAL A 23 -11.94 -6.73 -7.09
CA VAL A 23 -11.84 -5.71 -6.03
C VAL A 23 -12.92 -5.93 -4.98
N HIS A 24 -14.16 -6.19 -5.39
CA HIS A 24 -15.25 -6.54 -4.46
C HIS A 24 -14.95 -7.81 -3.64
N ALA A 25 -14.30 -8.80 -4.26
CA ALA A 25 -13.88 -10.01 -3.55
C ALA A 25 -12.81 -9.68 -2.47
N HIS A 26 -11.87 -8.79 -2.76
CA HIS A 26 -10.86 -8.34 -1.79
C HIS A 26 -11.46 -7.54 -0.63
N VAL A 27 -12.48 -6.73 -0.88
CA VAL A 27 -13.23 -5.99 0.16
C VAL A 27 -13.84 -6.93 1.20
N ARG A 28 -14.34 -8.09 0.76
CA ARG A 28 -15.07 -9.05 1.60
C ARG A 28 -14.19 -10.14 2.21
N LYS A 29 -12.88 -10.11 1.99
CA LYS A 29 -11.98 -11.10 2.58
C LYS A 29 -12.00 -11.01 4.10
N PRO A 30 -12.27 -12.10 4.82
CA PRO A 30 -12.24 -12.11 6.28
C PRO A 30 -10.80 -11.95 6.79
N PHE A 31 -10.67 -11.22 7.87
CA PHE A 31 -9.41 -11.12 8.62
C PHE A 31 -9.71 -10.83 10.08
N ARG A 32 -8.74 -11.15 10.96
CA ARG A 32 -8.79 -10.85 12.38
C ARG A 32 -7.43 -10.40 12.90
N PHE A 33 -7.45 -9.41 13.77
CA PHE A 33 -6.36 -9.10 14.68
C PHE A 33 -6.78 -9.53 16.08
N LEU A 34 -5.97 -10.36 16.72
CA LEU A 34 -6.22 -10.83 18.06
C LEU A 34 -5.58 -9.87 19.06
N LEU A 35 -6.32 -9.42 20.05
CA LEU A 35 -5.87 -8.48 21.08
C LEU A 35 -5.76 -9.24 22.42
N CYS A 36 -4.61 -9.14 23.08
CA CYS A 36 -4.39 -9.75 24.41
C CYS A 36 -3.54 -8.83 25.30
N GLY A 37 -3.52 -9.07 26.61
CA GLY A 37 -2.79 -8.29 27.60
C GLY A 37 -3.68 -7.45 28.51
N ASP A 38 -3.28 -6.21 28.83
CA ASP A 38 -4.00 -5.29 29.72
C ASP A 38 -5.39 -4.92 29.15
N PRO A 39 -6.50 -5.23 29.86
CA PRO A 39 -7.84 -4.97 29.36
C PRO A 39 -8.15 -3.51 29.07
N SER A 40 -7.55 -2.58 29.82
CA SER A 40 -7.78 -1.15 29.64
C SER A 40 -7.09 -0.64 28.37
N LEU A 41 -5.90 -1.14 28.07
CA LEU A 41 -5.16 -0.83 26.84
C LEU A 41 -5.81 -1.48 25.63
N ILE A 42 -6.33 -2.69 25.77
CA ILE A 42 -7.12 -3.37 24.71
C ILE A 42 -8.34 -2.52 24.35
N ALA A 43 -9.10 -2.04 25.34
CA ALA A 43 -10.26 -1.19 25.10
C ALA A 43 -9.88 0.12 24.40
N GLN A 44 -8.77 0.76 24.82
CA GLN A 44 -8.26 1.98 24.18
C GLN A 44 -7.83 1.74 22.72
N LEU A 45 -7.03 0.71 22.47
CA LEU A 45 -6.58 0.40 21.11
C LEU A 45 -7.76 0.03 20.20
N ARG A 46 -8.72 -0.76 20.72
CA ARG A 46 -9.93 -1.13 19.99
C ARG A 46 -10.74 0.11 19.61
N THR A 47 -10.96 1.03 20.55
CA THR A 47 -11.64 2.31 20.28
C THR A 47 -10.89 3.13 19.23
N LEU A 48 -9.56 3.21 19.33
CA LEU A 48 -8.73 3.91 18.36
C LEU A 48 -8.86 3.29 16.96
N LEU A 49 -8.70 1.97 16.83
CA LEU A 49 -8.75 1.27 15.55
C LEU A 49 -10.12 1.37 14.87
N LEU A 50 -11.20 1.42 15.66
CA LEU A 50 -12.57 1.57 15.18
C LEU A 50 -12.98 3.05 15.02
N SER A 51 -12.14 4.01 15.34
CA SER A 51 -12.45 5.41 15.15
C SER A 51 -12.51 5.79 13.66
N GLY A 52 -13.30 6.83 13.33
CA GLY A 52 -13.37 7.36 11.95
C GLY A 52 -14.46 6.72 11.07
N HIS A 53 -15.41 5.97 11.64
CA HIS A 53 -16.61 5.51 10.93
C HIS A 53 -17.68 6.61 10.73
N GLY A 54 -17.39 7.85 11.14
CA GLY A 54 -18.32 8.97 11.12
C GLY A 54 -19.34 8.89 12.27
N GLU A 55 -20.46 9.58 12.12
CA GLU A 55 -21.56 9.57 13.11
C GLU A 55 -22.35 8.25 13.15
N MET A 56 -22.09 7.35 12.20
CA MET A 56 -22.75 6.05 12.13
C MET A 56 -22.14 5.07 13.16
N THR A 57 -23.00 4.23 13.70
CA THR A 57 -22.59 3.08 14.54
C THR A 57 -21.52 2.27 13.82
N VAL A 58 -20.49 1.87 14.58
CA VAL A 58 -19.43 0.98 14.06
C VAL A 58 -20.07 -0.28 13.46
N PRO A 59 -19.80 -0.63 12.20
CA PRO A 59 -20.36 -1.85 11.61
C PRO A 59 -19.95 -3.09 12.40
N LEU A 60 -20.87 -4.04 12.56
CA LEU A 60 -20.59 -5.32 13.26
C LEU A 60 -19.40 -6.05 12.65
N GLU A 61 -19.26 -5.99 11.33
CA GLU A 61 -18.12 -6.57 10.58
C GLU A 61 -16.79 -5.96 11.03
N ALA A 62 -16.75 -4.63 11.18
CA ALA A 62 -15.54 -3.93 11.63
C ALA A 62 -15.21 -4.30 13.09
N ALA A 63 -16.22 -4.37 13.96
CA ALA A 63 -16.04 -4.80 15.36
C ALA A 63 -15.53 -6.24 15.46
N ALA A 64 -15.98 -7.12 14.57
CA ALA A 64 -15.58 -8.52 14.52
C ALA A 64 -14.14 -8.76 14.05
N CYS A 65 -13.53 -7.78 13.34
CA CYS A 65 -12.12 -7.87 12.93
C CYS A 65 -11.14 -7.77 14.10
N LEU A 66 -11.57 -7.27 15.25
CA LEU A 66 -10.77 -7.08 16.46
C LEU A 66 -11.29 -7.99 17.56
N GLU A 67 -10.68 -9.14 17.73
CA GLU A 67 -11.08 -10.14 18.73
C GLU A 67 -10.18 -10.08 19.95
N THR A 68 -10.81 -9.97 21.13
CA THR A 68 -10.07 -10.03 22.40
C THR A 68 -9.93 -11.48 22.84
N ILE A 69 -8.71 -11.92 23.10
CA ILE A 69 -8.40 -13.26 23.55
C ILE A 69 -7.69 -13.25 24.91
N ARG A 70 -7.78 -14.35 25.61
CA ARG A 70 -6.95 -14.65 26.79
C ARG A 70 -5.87 -15.61 26.38
N MET A 71 -4.64 -15.37 26.82
CA MET A 71 -3.49 -16.22 26.47
C MET A 71 -3.56 -17.63 27.07
N ASP A 72 -4.34 -17.79 28.15
CA ASP A 72 -4.57 -19.05 28.88
C ASP A 72 -5.81 -19.82 28.40
N ALA A 73 -6.57 -19.30 27.45
CA ALA A 73 -7.81 -19.92 26.97
C ALA A 73 -7.65 -20.51 25.55
N PRO A 74 -8.39 -21.57 25.21
CA PRO A 74 -8.36 -22.12 23.87
C PRO A 74 -8.88 -21.12 22.84
N LEU A 75 -8.20 -21.05 21.69
CA LEU A 75 -8.61 -20.21 20.57
C LEU A 75 -9.82 -20.82 19.86
N VAL A 76 -10.87 -20.02 19.68
CA VAL A 76 -12.09 -20.41 18.99
C VAL A 76 -12.11 -19.95 17.53
N THR A 77 -11.25 -18.98 17.20
CA THR A 77 -11.17 -18.34 15.88
C THR A 77 -10.51 -19.24 14.85
N ASP A 78 -10.96 -19.17 13.59
CA ASP A 78 -10.26 -19.82 12.48
C ASP A 78 -8.86 -19.22 12.31
N PRO A 79 -7.79 -19.99 12.51
CA PRO A 79 -6.42 -19.51 12.38
C PRO A 79 -6.09 -18.90 11.00
N ARG A 80 -6.83 -19.29 9.95
CA ARG A 80 -6.62 -18.79 8.59
C ARG A 80 -7.01 -17.32 8.43
N GLU A 81 -7.91 -16.83 9.25
CA GLU A 81 -8.34 -15.43 9.26
C GLU A 81 -7.41 -14.53 10.07
N VAL A 82 -6.65 -15.12 11.01
CA VAL A 82 -5.74 -14.35 11.87
C VAL A 82 -4.56 -13.80 11.07
N ARG A 83 -4.29 -12.51 11.21
CA ARG A 83 -3.18 -11.82 10.52
C ARG A 83 -2.06 -11.41 11.46
N ALA A 84 -2.40 -11.05 12.69
CA ALA A 84 -1.44 -10.75 13.74
C ALA A 84 -2.10 -10.92 15.12
N VAL A 85 -1.27 -11.15 16.13
CA VAL A 85 -1.61 -10.98 17.53
C VAL A 85 -1.00 -9.68 18.01
N ILE A 86 -1.77 -8.88 18.75
CA ILE A 86 -1.33 -7.61 19.33
C ILE A 86 -1.38 -7.79 20.85
N PHE A 87 -0.21 -7.84 21.47
CA PHE A 87 -0.08 -7.85 22.92
C PHE A 87 0.04 -6.41 23.43
N LEU A 88 -0.71 -6.08 24.45
CA LEU A 88 -0.75 -4.76 25.06
C LEU A 88 -0.34 -4.86 26.52
N GLY A 89 0.73 -4.20 26.90
CA GLY A 89 1.28 -4.25 28.26
C GLY A 89 1.80 -2.90 28.74
N ARG A 90 2.15 -2.85 30.03
CA ARG A 90 2.78 -1.70 30.68
C ARG A 90 4.16 -2.09 31.20
N GLY A 91 5.13 -1.18 31.09
CA GLY A 91 6.47 -1.41 31.62
C GLY A 91 7.07 -2.75 31.18
N GLY A 92 7.39 -3.62 32.14
CA GLY A 92 8.02 -4.93 31.87
C GLY A 92 7.07 -6.08 31.50
N ASP A 93 5.77 -5.84 31.30
CA ASP A 93 4.77 -6.89 31.07
C ASP A 93 5.10 -7.79 29.89
N CYS A 94 5.63 -7.20 28.82
CA CYS A 94 5.98 -7.93 27.59
C CYS A 94 7.12 -8.93 27.84
N ALA A 95 8.12 -8.56 28.63
CA ALA A 95 9.26 -9.42 28.95
C ALA A 95 8.88 -10.62 29.83
N SER A 96 7.80 -10.51 30.62
CA SER A 96 7.29 -11.55 31.52
C SER A 96 6.18 -12.40 30.90
N ALA A 97 5.65 -12.01 29.73
CA ALA A 97 4.55 -12.73 29.08
C ALA A 97 5.02 -14.03 28.43
N ASP A 98 4.24 -15.08 28.55
CA ASP A 98 4.45 -16.36 27.83
C ASP A 98 3.59 -16.41 26.55
N PHE A 99 4.24 -16.34 25.41
CA PHE A 99 3.61 -16.40 24.09
C PHE A 99 3.59 -17.81 23.48
N SER A 100 3.98 -18.85 24.21
CA SER A 100 4.12 -20.22 23.69
C SER A 100 2.78 -20.77 23.15
N SER A 101 1.68 -20.50 23.82
CA SER A 101 0.33 -20.91 23.40
C SER A 101 -0.11 -20.28 22.08
N LEU A 102 0.36 -19.08 21.76
CA LEU A 102 0.04 -18.34 20.54
C LEU A 102 0.91 -18.73 19.35
N SER A 103 2.02 -19.41 19.59
CA SER A 103 2.97 -19.85 18.54
C SER A 103 2.34 -20.80 17.50
N ILE A 104 1.28 -21.51 17.90
CA ILE A 104 0.51 -22.40 17.02
C ILE A 104 -0.14 -21.67 15.85
N LEU A 105 -0.45 -20.38 16.01
CA LEU A 105 -1.05 -19.56 14.97
C LEU A 105 -0.08 -19.25 13.80
N ARG A 106 1.22 -19.32 14.04
CA ARG A 106 2.27 -18.99 13.06
C ARG A 106 2.10 -17.62 12.40
N VAL A 107 1.54 -16.66 13.14
CA VAL A 107 1.38 -15.26 12.72
C VAL A 107 2.27 -14.35 13.56
N PRO A 108 2.62 -13.15 13.05
CA PRO A 108 3.40 -12.19 13.84
C PRO A 108 2.71 -11.81 15.14
N ILE A 109 3.49 -11.75 16.23
CA ILE A 109 3.06 -11.23 17.53
C ILE A 109 3.72 -9.86 17.69
N LEU A 110 2.91 -8.80 17.73
CA LEU A 110 3.34 -7.42 17.87
C LEU A 110 3.05 -6.95 19.29
N ALA A 111 4.09 -6.67 20.05
CA ALA A 111 3.94 -6.14 21.41
C ALA A 111 3.92 -4.62 21.39
N VAL A 112 2.96 -4.02 22.09
CA VAL A 112 2.88 -2.57 22.32
C VAL A 112 2.91 -2.33 23.83
N THR A 113 4.02 -1.78 24.28
CA THR A 113 4.24 -1.43 25.67
C THR A 113 4.00 0.07 25.88
N VAL A 114 3.03 0.38 26.73
CA VAL A 114 2.76 1.78 27.11
C VAL A 114 3.61 2.15 28.31
N ASP A 115 4.55 3.05 28.11
CA ASP A 115 5.40 3.59 29.16
C ASP A 115 5.43 5.13 29.06
N PRO A 116 4.68 5.84 29.92
CA PRO A 116 4.66 7.32 29.92
C PRO A 116 6.01 7.99 30.15
N GLN A 117 6.95 7.29 30.76
CA GLN A 117 8.31 7.76 31.03
C GLN A 117 9.32 7.17 30.05
N GLY A 118 8.88 6.24 29.22
CA GLY A 118 9.74 5.56 28.25
C GLY A 118 10.26 6.54 27.20
N VAL A 119 11.56 6.63 27.08
CA VAL A 119 12.20 7.26 25.93
C VAL A 119 11.80 6.43 24.70
N PRO A 120 11.28 7.04 23.61
CA PRO A 120 11.02 6.30 22.39
C PRO A 120 12.29 5.53 22.03
N ALA A 121 12.21 4.21 22.04
CA ALA A 121 13.37 3.38 21.82
C ALA A 121 14.05 3.82 20.52
N GLY A 122 15.33 4.20 20.63
CA GLY A 122 16.26 4.26 19.51
C GLY A 122 16.21 2.98 18.67
N PRO A 123 17.12 2.75 17.73
CA PRO A 123 17.08 1.59 16.85
C PRO A 123 16.84 0.32 17.69
N ALA A 124 15.77 -0.37 17.35
CA ALA A 124 15.05 -1.40 18.11
C ALA A 124 15.96 -2.25 19.01
N ALA A 125 15.69 -2.24 20.31
CA ALA A 125 16.09 -3.34 21.17
C ALA A 125 15.58 -4.66 20.57
N PRO A 126 16.31 -5.77 20.71
CA PRO A 126 15.81 -7.05 20.23
C PRO A 126 14.42 -7.30 20.84
N PRO A 127 13.44 -7.72 20.03
CA PRO A 127 12.08 -7.93 20.53
C PRO A 127 12.08 -8.97 21.65
N ALA A 128 11.16 -8.83 22.60
CA ALA A 128 11.00 -9.80 23.69
C ALA A 128 10.83 -11.23 23.12
N PRO A 129 11.31 -12.26 23.82
CA PRO A 129 11.22 -13.65 23.35
C PRO A 129 9.79 -14.01 22.97
N GLY A 130 9.60 -14.62 21.79
CA GLY A 130 8.29 -15.00 21.27
C GLY A 130 7.54 -13.90 20.52
N THR A 131 8.04 -12.66 20.49
CA THR A 131 7.43 -11.57 19.71
C THR A 131 8.18 -11.32 18.39
N SER A 132 7.46 -10.82 17.39
CA SER A 132 8.03 -10.44 16.09
C SER A 132 8.56 -9.01 16.10
N ALA A 133 7.96 -8.14 16.90
CA ALA A 133 8.38 -6.75 17.10
C ALA A 133 7.80 -6.20 18.42
N GLU A 134 8.50 -5.25 19.00
CA GLU A 134 8.07 -4.51 20.19
C GLU A 134 8.08 -3.01 19.92
N TYR A 135 7.06 -2.33 20.42
CA TYR A 135 6.84 -0.89 20.29
C TYR A 135 6.62 -0.29 21.67
N VAL A 136 7.54 0.55 22.12
CA VAL A 136 7.36 1.32 23.34
C VAL A 136 6.83 2.70 22.97
N VAL A 137 5.68 3.04 23.51
CA VAL A 137 4.97 4.30 23.20
C VAL A 137 4.52 4.97 24.50
N PRO A 138 4.51 6.33 24.57
CA PRO A 138 4.05 7.03 25.76
C PRO A 138 2.53 6.91 25.97
N SER A 139 1.78 6.76 24.88
CA SER A 139 0.32 6.64 24.88
C SER A 139 -0.19 5.90 23.64
N LEU A 140 -1.40 5.36 23.72
CA LEU A 140 -2.08 4.76 22.58
C LEU A 140 -2.85 5.84 21.79
N ASP A 141 -2.13 6.63 21.02
CA ASP A 141 -2.71 7.62 20.11
C ASP A 141 -2.29 7.37 18.66
N ALA A 142 -3.05 7.92 17.72
CA ALA A 142 -2.78 7.72 16.31
C ALA A 142 -1.41 8.27 15.86
N PRO A 143 -0.98 9.49 16.27
CA PRO A 143 0.34 10.01 15.89
C PRO A 143 1.49 9.12 16.36
N GLY A 144 1.47 8.63 17.60
CA GLY A 144 2.54 7.78 18.17
C GLY A 144 2.63 6.40 17.51
N LEU A 145 1.49 5.84 17.11
CA LEU A 145 1.41 4.50 16.52
C LEU A 145 1.57 4.49 14.99
N ARG A 146 1.24 5.60 14.30
CA ARG A 146 1.10 5.65 12.83
C ARG A 146 2.40 5.33 12.08
N GLY A 147 3.54 5.85 12.54
CA GLY A 147 4.78 5.76 11.78
C GLY A 147 5.45 4.38 11.75
N ARG A 148 5.22 3.53 12.76
CA ARG A 148 5.92 2.25 12.92
C ARG A 148 4.95 1.08 13.14
N PHE A 149 4.12 1.16 14.17
CA PHE A 149 3.21 0.07 14.53
C PHE A 149 2.13 -0.15 13.47
N PHE A 150 1.43 0.90 13.02
CA PHE A 150 0.40 0.76 11.98
C PHE A 150 0.97 0.25 10.65
N THR A 151 2.18 0.71 10.28
CA THR A 151 2.85 0.19 9.07
C THR A 151 3.08 -1.31 9.18
N HIS A 152 3.65 -1.78 10.30
CA HIS A 152 3.89 -3.21 10.50
C HIS A 152 2.59 -4.01 10.59
N LEU A 153 1.56 -3.48 11.27
CA LEU A 153 0.25 -4.13 11.35
C LEU A 153 -0.39 -4.30 9.96
N VAL A 154 -0.30 -3.29 9.10
CA VAL A 154 -0.78 -3.37 7.71
C VAL A 154 0.09 -4.32 6.87
N ASP A 155 1.40 -4.38 7.11
CA ASP A 155 2.27 -5.35 6.44
C ASP A 155 1.92 -6.81 6.81
N CYS A 156 1.51 -7.07 8.06
CA CYS A 156 0.98 -8.38 8.49
C CYS A 156 -0.33 -8.76 7.79
N ALA A 157 -1.08 -7.77 7.31
CA ALA A 157 -2.38 -7.96 6.64
C ALA A 157 -2.26 -8.34 5.16
N GLY A 158 -1.16 -8.94 4.73
CA GLY A 158 -0.89 -9.27 3.32
C GLY A 158 -2.06 -9.99 2.64
N GLY A 159 -2.53 -9.43 1.53
CA GLY A 159 -3.65 -9.94 0.73
C GLY A 159 -5.06 -9.60 1.24
N VAL A 160 -5.18 -8.86 2.36
CA VAL A 160 -6.45 -8.36 2.92
C VAL A 160 -6.41 -6.87 3.24
N GLU A 161 -5.41 -6.15 2.74
CA GLU A 161 -5.16 -4.73 3.05
C GLU A 161 -6.40 -3.86 2.78
N ILE A 162 -7.12 -4.13 1.69
CA ILE A 162 -8.33 -3.38 1.30
C ILE A 162 -9.42 -3.56 2.35
N ALA A 163 -9.64 -4.80 2.81
CA ALA A 163 -10.59 -5.08 3.88
C ALA A 163 -10.18 -4.40 5.20
N VAL A 164 -8.88 -4.36 5.51
CA VAL A 164 -8.35 -3.66 6.69
C VAL A 164 -8.65 -2.16 6.63
N GLY A 165 -8.34 -1.47 5.53
CA GLY A 165 -8.65 -0.03 5.40
C GLY A 165 -10.15 0.27 5.45
N ARG A 166 -10.97 -0.61 4.87
CA ARG A 166 -12.43 -0.47 4.89
C ARG A 166 -13.00 -0.57 6.31
N ASN A 167 -12.57 -1.56 7.09
CA ASN A 167 -13.11 -1.84 8.41
C ASN A 167 -12.44 -1.04 9.53
N LEU A 168 -11.19 -0.64 9.37
CA LEU A 168 -10.40 0.09 10.36
C LEU A 168 -9.95 1.45 9.80
N PRO A 169 -10.81 2.50 9.88
CA PRO A 169 -10.59 3.77 9.18
C PRO A 169 -9.28 4.49 9.55
N VAL A 170 -8.83 4.35 10.80
CA VAL A 170 -7.56 4.96 11.24
C VAL A 170 -6.34 4.42 10.48
N LEU A 171 -6.46 3.22 9.86
CA LEU A 171 -5.42 2.59 9.07
C LEU A 171 -5.48 2.94 7.57
N ARG A 172 -6.49 3.68 7.09
CA ARG A 172 -6.71 3.97 5.66
C ARG A 172 -5.50 4.58 4.97
N GLU A 173 -4.93 5.61 5.57
CA GLU A 173 -3.73 6.27 5.05
C GLU A 173 -2.54 5.29 4.93
N THR A 174 -2.30 4.47 5.96
CA THR A 174 -1.24 3.47 5.98
C THR A 174 -1.47 2.38 4.92
N VAL A 175 -2.73 1.93 4.78
CA VAL A 175 -3.12 0.96 3.74
C VAL A 175 -2.92 1.56 2.35
N ALA A 176 -3.38 2.79 2.12
CA ALA A 176 -3.22 3.46 0.83
C ALA A 176 -1.73 3.64 0.46
N ALA A 177 -0.90 4.01 1.44
CA ALA A 177 0.55 4.13 1.24
C ALA A 177 1.20 2.78 0.86
N LYS A 178 0.78 1.66 1.49
CA LYS A 178 1.24 0.32 1.12
C LYS A 178 0.78 -0.06 -0.29
N LEU A 179 -0.50 0.06 -0.60
CA LEU A 179 -1.07 -0.23 -1.93
C LEU A 179 -0.37 0.58 -3.03
N THR A 180 -0.11 1.87 -2.76
CA THR A 180 0.60 2.77 -3.67
C THR A 180 2.03 2.30 -3.93
N ARG A 181 2.77 1.94 -2.88
CA ARG A 181 4.14 1.43 -2.97
C ARG A 181 4.21 0.12 -3.73
N ASP A 182 3.30 -0.81 -3.46
CA ASP A 182 3.24 -2.11 -4.13
C ASP A 182 2.90 -1.94 -5.62
N ALA A 183 1.93 -1.10 -5.97
CA ALA A 183 1.59 -0.75 -7.35
C ALA A 183 2.75 -0.07 -8.08
N ALA A 184 3.44 0.88 -7.45
CA ALA A 184 4.60 1.56 -8.03
C ALA A 184 5.76 0.58 -8.28
N ASN A 185 6.03 -0.35 -7.36
CA ASN A 185 7.02 -1.40 -7.56
C ASN A 185 6.64 -2.33 -8.73
N ASN A 186 5.36 -2.64 -8.90
CA ASN A 186 4.89 -3.44 -10.03
C ASN A 186 5.03 -2.66 -11.35
N ALA A 187 4.67 -1.38 -11.39
CA ALA A 187 4.87 -0.53 -12.57
C ALA A 187 6.35 -0.42 -12.95
N LEU A 188 7.26 -0.28 -11.96
CA LEU A 188 8.70 -0.31 -12.17
C LEU A 188 9.15 -1.63 -12.82
N LYS A 189 8.72 -2.77 -12.27
CA LYS A 189 9.09 -4.10 -12.80
C LYS A 189 8.60 -4.29 -14.24
N VAL A 190 7.37 -3.90 -14.56
CA VAL A 190 6.81 -3.96 -15.92
C VAL A 190 7.64 -3.09 -16.86
N ALA A 191 7.92 -1.84 -16.49
CA ALA A 191 8.71 -0.94 -17.32
C ALA A 191 10.15 -1.41 -17.55
N LEU A 192 10.78 -2.06 -16.56
CA LEU A 192 12.13 -2.64 -16.71
C LEU A 192 12.12 -3.90 -17.57
N ALA A 193 11.12 -4.78 -17.40
CA ALA A 193 11.02 -6.02 -18.16
C ALA A 193 10.85 -5.75 -19.67
N SER A 194 10.00 -4.84 -20.05
CA SER A 194 9.76 -4.47 -21.44
C SER A 194 10.98 -3.82 -22.07
N ALA A 195 11.66 -2.95 -21.32
CA ALA A 195 12.86 -2.28 -21.83
C ALA A 195 14.02 -3.24 -22.13
N VAL A 196 14.07 -4.43 -21.50
CA VAL A 196 15.04 -5.48 -21.82
C VAL A 196 14.72 -6.17 -23.16
N VAL A 197 13.43 -6.37 -23.46
CA VAL A 197 12.97 -6.99 -24.72
C VAL A 197 13.21 -6.05 -25.91
N ASP A 198 13.03 -4.75 -25.75
CA ASP A 198 13.23 -3.73 -26.80
C ASP A 198 14.68 -3.64 -27.32
N HIS A 199 15.66 -4.22 -26.58
CA HIS A 199 17.08 -4.19 -26.92
C HIS A 199 17.60 -5.40 -27.70
N ILE A 200 16.72 -6.33 -28.13
CA ILE A 200 17.09 -7.43 -29.01
C ILE A 200 16.98 -6.96 -30.47
N PRO A 201 18.10 -6.79 -31.23
CA PRO A 201 18.13 -6.02 -32.48
C PRO A 201 17.26 -6.56 -33.63
N LEU A 202 16.89 -7.84 -33.59
CA LEU A 202 16.03 -8.48 -34.64
C LEU A 202 14.52 -8.41 -34.34
N VAL A 203 14.15 -8.20 -33.08
CA VAL A 203 12.76 -8.18 -32.63
C VAL A 203 12.27 -6.73 -32.44
N GLY A 204 13.19 -5.78 -32.21
CA GLY A 204 12.89 -4.40 -31.83
C GLY A 204 12.23 -3.55 -32.93
N LEU A 205 12.46 -3.86 -34.21
CA LEU A 205 11.98 -3.00 -35.31
C LEU A 205 10.48 -3.15 -35.61
N VAL A 206 9.91 -4.34 -35.33
CA VAL A 206 8.48 -4.61 -35.57
C VAL A 206 7.70 -4.67 -34.23
N LEU A 207 8.31 -5.17 -33.16
CA LEU A 207 7.69 -5.29 -31.84
C LEU A 207 7.90 -4.06 -30.93
N GLY A 208 8.90 -3.22 -31.19
CA GLY A 208 9.22 -2.07 -30.35
C GLY A 208 8.09 -1.07 -30.18
N ALA A 209 7.36 -0.77 -31.26
CA ALA A 209 6.18 0.09 -31.21
C ALA A 209 5.01 -0.57 -30.47
N PHE A 210 4.82 -1.88 -30.64
CA PHE A 210 3.78 -2.64 -29.94
C PHE A 210 4.15 -2.92 -28.47
N ALA A 211 5.41 -3.17 -28.17
CA ALA A 211 5.89 -3.32 -26.78
C ALA A 211 5.68 -2.03 -25.99
N SER A 212 6.01 -0.87 -26.57
CA SER A 212 5.79 0.44 -25.94
C SER A 212 4.31 0.73 -25.68
N ALA A 213 3.41 0.35 -26.60
CA ALA A 213 1.96 0.48 -26.41
C ALA A 213 1.46 -0.48 -25.34
N GLY A 214 1.96 -1.73 -25.30
CA GLY A 214 1.63 -2.73 -24.31
C GLY A 214 2.01 -2.31 -22.88
N ASP A 215 3.17 -1.70 -22.72
CA ASP A 215 3.62 -1.16 -21.43
C ASP A 215 2.72 -0.05 -20.91
N MET A 216 2.34 0.87 -21.81
CA MET A 216 1.45 1.95 -21.44
C MET A 216 0.08 1.43 -20.98
N VAL A 217 -0.45 0.41 -21.68
CA VAL A 217 -1.69 -0.27 -21.26
C VAL A 217 -1.52 -0.93 -19.90
N ALA A 218 -0.42 -1.67 -19.69
CA ALA A 218 -0.18 -2.40 -18.44
C ALA A 218 0.01 -1.42 -17.25
N ILE A 219 0.82 -0.38 -17.40
CA ILE A 219 1.06 0.62 -16.35
C ILE A 219 -0.23 1.39 -16.05
N THR A 220 -0.99 1.79 -17.07
CA THR A 220 -2.30 2.43 -16.85
C THR A 220 -3.26 1.50 -16.14
N GLY A 221 -3.27 0.21 -16.48
CA GLY A 221 -4.07 -0.80 -15.79
C GLY A 221 -3.72 -0.91 -14.30
N ILE A 222 -2.42 -0.93 -13.96
CA ILE A 222 -1.95 -0.92 -12.57
C ILE A 222 -2.44 0.32 -11.83
N GLN A 223 -2.35 1.50 -12.45
CA GLN A 223 -2.79 2.76 -11.84
C GLN A 223 -4.30 2.81 -11.61
N VAL A 224 -5.11 2.34 -12.58
CA VAL A 224 -6.56 2.27 -12.41
C VAL A 224 -6.96 1.27 -11.34
N MET A 225 -6.31 0.10 -11.28
CA MET A 225 -6.53 -0.87 -10.20
C MET A 225 -6.14 -0.30 -8.84
N LEU A 226 -5.03 0.44 -8.74
CA LEU A 226 -4.63 1.14 -7.53
C LEU A 226 -5.71 2.12 -7.06
N MET A 227 -6.25 2.94 -7.97
CA MET A 227 -7.33 3.88 -7.64
C MET A 227 -8.57 3.17 -7.08
N LEU A 228 -9.00 2.07 -7.73
CA LEU A 228 -10.12 1.25 -7.24
C LEU A 228 -9.84 0.61 -5.87
N HIS A 229 -8.62 0.15 -5.64
CA HIS A 229 -8.21 -0.43 -4.36
C HIS A 229 -8.22 0.61 -3.24
N ILE A 230 -7.70 1.82 -3.48
CA ILE A 230 -7.73 2.92 -2.51
C ILE A 230 -9.19 3.33 -2.25
N GLU A 231 -10.01 3.52 -3.30
CA GLU A 231 -11.44 3.82 -3.17
C GLU A 231 -12.15 2.81 -2.26
N ALA A 232 -11.91 1.52 -2.48
CA ALA A 232 -12.48 0.44 -1.70
C ALA A 232 -11.99 0.45 -0.23
N ALA A 233 -10.69 0.71 0.00
CA ALA A 233 -10.11 0.83 1.33
C ALA A 233 -10.68 2.01 2.13
N TYR A 234 -11.07 3.10 1.43
CA TYR A 234 -11.76 4.25 2.02
C TYR A 234 -13.27 4.00 2.26
N GLY A 235 -13.74 2.77 2.11
CA GLY A 235 -15.10 2.38 2.43
C GLY A 235 -16.12 2.64 1.32
N ARG A 236 -15.68 3.06 0.14
CA ARG A 236 -16.56 3.28 -1.01
C ARG A 236 -16.68 2.02 -1.86
N ASP A 237 -17.78 1.92 -2.59
CA ASP A 237 -17.91 0.84 -3.56
C ASP A 237 -17.10 1.19 -4.82
N PRO A 238 -16.21 0.27 -5.26
CA PRO A 238 -15.35 0.51 -6.42
C PRO A 238 -16.16 0.80 -7.67
N ASP A 239 -15.93 1.97 -8.30
CA ASP A 239 -16.63 2.39 -9.50
C ASP A 239 -15.65 2.87 -10.58
N LEU A 240 -15.58 2.12 -11.68
CA LEU A 240 -14.77 2.49 -12.84
C LEU A 240 -15.16 3.85 -13.43
N GLY A 241 -16.46 4.21 -13.43
CA GLY A 241 -16.92 5.49 -13.93
C GLY A 241 -16.31 6.66 -13.17
N ARG A 242 -16.33 6.59 -11.84
CA ARG A 242 -15.71 7.58 -10.96
C ARG A 242 -14.19 7.60 -11.12
N THR A 243 -13.57 6.44 -11.15
CA THR A 243 -12.13 6.31 -11.38
C THR A 243 -11.68 6.99 -12.66
N TRP A 244 -12.43 6.84 -13.75
CA TRP A 244 -12.14 7.49 -15.02
C TRP A 244 -12.29 9.01 -14.97
N GLN A 245 -13.21 9.52 -14.18
CA GLN A 245 -13.37 10.96 -13.96
C GLN A 245 -12.21 11.57 -13.16
N LEU A 246 -11.67 10.82 -12.20
CA LEU A 246 -10.55 11.25 -11.37
C LEU A 246 -9.20 11.16 -12.10
N LEU A 247 -9.00 10.18 -12.98
CA LEU A 247 -7.73 9.94 -13.65
C LEU A 247 -7.17 11.15 -14.41
N PRO A 248 -7.94 11.91 -15.22
CA PRO A 248 -7.44 13.12 -15.88
C PRO A 248 -7.07 14.23 -14.90
N ILE A 249 -7.72 14.28 -13.75
CA ILE A 249 -7.52 15.34 -12.75
C ILE A 249 -6.26 15.04 -11.93
N ILE A 250 -6.10 13.79 -11.50
CA ILE A 250 -4.96 13.33 -10.70
C ILE A 250 -3.71 13.19 -11.57
N GLY A 251 -3.85 12.64 -12.78
CA GLY A 251 -2.75 12.43 -13.73
C GLY A 251 -2.59 13.53 -14.78
N GLY A 252 -3.66 14.23 -15.13
CA GLY A 252 -3.72 15.15 -16.27
C GLY A 252 -3.16 16.54 -16.00
N GLY A 253 -3.07 16.96 -14.75
CA GLY A 253 -2.38 18.20 -14.39
C GLY A 253 -0.85 18.10 -14.57
N PHE A 254 -0.30 16.89 -14.46
CA PHE A 254 1.13 16.58 -14.58
C PHE A 254 1.54 16.02 -15.94
N GLY A 255 0.51 15.78 -16.76
CA GLY A 255 0.74 15.55 -18.18
C GLY A 255 1.43 14.25 -18.52
N TRP A 256 0.63 13.30 -18.96
CA TRP A 256 1.02 12.35 -19.99
C TRP A 256 1.91 12.99 -21.08
N ARG A 257 1.76 14.29 -21.33
CA ARG A 257 2.61 15.07 -22.25
C ARG A 257 4.03 15.27 -21.73
N THR A 258 4.22 15.46 -20.43
CA THR A 258 5.57 15.57 -19.82
C THR A 258 6.23 14.20 -19.77
N LEU A 259 5.49 13.17 -19.35
CA LEU A 259 5.92 11.77 -19.40
C LEU A 259 6.27 11.33 -20.82
N ALA A 260 5.42 11.62 -21.80
CA ALA A 260 5.70 11.30 -23.21
C ALA A 260 6.92 12.04 -23.75
N ARG A 261 7.12 13.30 -23.38
CA ARG A 261 8.31 14.09 -23.79
C ARG A 261 9.59 13.56 -23.18
N GLU A 262 9.57 13.13 -21.92
CA GLU A 262 10.73 12.51 -21.26
C GLU A 262 11.03 11.09 -21.80
N LEU A 263 10.04 10.37 -22.32
CA LEU A 263 10.24 9.05 -22.94
C LEU A 263 10.88 9.11 -24.33
N VAL A 264 10.72 10.22 -25.05
CA VAL A 264 11.20 10.36 -26.45
C VAL A 264 12.68 10.78 -26.56
N GLY A 265 13.31 11.26 -25.48
CA GLY A 265 14.62 11.93 -25.52
C GLY A 265 15.84 11.13 -25.07
N PHE A 266 15.78 9.79 -24.79
CA PHE A 266 16.84 9.11 -24.05
C PHE A 266 17.67 8.05 -24.79
N VAL A 267 18.99 8.06 -24.49
CA VAL A 267 20.06 7.18 -24.94
C VAL A 267 19.88 5.73 -24.45
N PRO A 268 20.23 4.69 -25.24
CA PRO A 268 19.73 3.32 -25.12
C PRO A 268 19.91 2.60 -23.78
N VAL A 269 20.99 2.82 -23.03
CA VAL A 269 21.24 2.07 -21.77
C VAL A 269 20.83 2.83 -20.51
N ALA A 270 20.97 4.15 -20.50
CA ALA A 270 20.46 4.99 -19.42
C ALA A 270 18.91 5.05 -19.44
N GLY A 271 18.30 4.88 -20.62
CA GLY A 271 16.86 4.93 -20.87
C GLY A 271 16.05 3.88 -20.08
N ILE A 272 16.59 2.69 -19.86
CA ILE A 272 15.88 1.61 -19.14
C ILE A 272 15.60 2.01 -17.67
N ALA A 273 16.62 2.51 -16.96
CA ALA A 273 16.45 2.96 -15.58
C ALA A 273 15.50 4.15 -15.48
N ILE A 274 15.57 5.06 -16.43
CA ILE A 274 14.72 6.26 -16.49
C ILE A 274 13.28 5.87 -16.77
N LYS A 275 13.01 4.96 -17.72
CA LYS A 275 11.66 4.44 -18.01
C LYS A 275 11.02 3.83 -16.76
N GLY A 276 11.78 3.01 -16.03
CA GLY A 276 11.33 2.42 -14.78
C GLY A 276 11.04 3.46 -13.69
N ALA A 277 11.94 4.46 -13.53
CA ALA A 277 11.76 5.51 -12.54
C ALA A 277 10.54 6.40 -12.83
N ILE A 278 10.27 6.70 -14.11
CA ILE A 278 9.09 7.46 -14.53
C ILE A 278 7.81 6.69 -14.21
N ALA A 279 7.76 5.39 -14.52
CA ALA A 279 6.61 4.54 -14.24
C ALA A 279 6.33 4.46 -12.71
N TYR A 280 7.39 4.29 -11.92
CA TYR A 280 7.32 4.28 -10.47
C TYR A 280 6.79 5.62 -9.93
N ALA A 281 7.47 6.72 -10.25
CA ALA A 281 7.12 8.05 -9.74
C ALA A 281 5.70 8.48 -10.16
N GLY A 282 5.32 8.21 -11.41
CA GLY A 282 3.96 8.48 -11.88
C GLY A 282 2.90 7.70 -11.10
N THR A 283 3.18 6.44 -10.75
CA THR A 283 2.25 5.62 -9.97
C THR A 283 2.15 6.09 -8.52
N ILE A 284 3.26 6.55 -7.90
CA ILE A 284 3.23 7.19 -6.59
C ILE A 284 2.34 8.44 -6.61
N VAL A 285 2.51 9.32 -7.61
CA VAL A 285 1.69 10.55 -7.72
C VAL A 285 0.21 10.22 -7.87
N VAL A 286 -0.13 9.19 -8.63
CA VAL A 286 -1.53 8.73 -8.76
C VAL A 286 -2.07 8.27 -7.41
N GLY A 287 -1.36 7.39 -6.71
CA GLY A 287 -1.81 6.85 -5.42
C GLY A 287 -1.95 7.93 -4.34
N GLU A 288 -0.94 8.78 -4.18
CA GLU A 288 -0.97 9.89 -3.24
C GLU A 288 -2.07 10.92 -3.59
N GLY A 289 -2.27 11.18 -4.89
CA GLY A 289 -3.34 12.08 -5.35
C GLY A 289 -4.74 11.57 -5.04
N VAL A 290 -4.97 10.25 -5.19
CA VAL A 290 -6.25 9.61 -4.83
C VAL A 290 -6.45 9.60 -3.31
N THR A 291 -5.39 9.28 -2.56
CA THR A 291 -5.41 9.31 -1.09
C THR A 291 -5.76 10.71 -0.60
N PHE A 292 -5.08 11.73 -1.11
CA PHE A 292 -5.34 13.13 -0.78
C PHE A 292 -6.80 13.52 -1.05
N PHE A 293 -7.34 13.10 -2.20
CA PHE A 293 -8.74 13.36 -2.54
C PHE A 293 -9.72 12.74 -1.53
N TYR A 294 -9.49 11.49 -1.12
CA TYR A 294 -10.39 10.83 -0.15
C TYR A 294 -10.25 11.35 1.26
N GLU A 295 -9.10 11.91 1.63
CA GLU A 295 -8.87 12.49 2.96
C GLU A 295 -9.36 13.94 3.08
N HIS A 296 -9.16 14.75 2.05
CA HIS A 296 -9.39 16.18 2.12
C HIS A 296 -10.63 16.63 1.32
N GLY A 297 -11.21 15.78 0.47
CA GLY A 297 -12.31 16.16 -0.43
C GLY A 297 -11.91 17.09 -1.58
N ASP A 298 -10.61 17.32 -1.79
CA ASP A 298 -10.05 18.21 -2.79
C ASP A 298 -8.88 17.56 -3.53
N TYR A 299 -8.41 18.18 -4.59
CA TYR A 299 -7.32 17.65 -5.41
C TYR A 299 -5.98 18.28 -5.03
N MET A 300 -4.93 17.47 -5.11
CA MET A 300 -3.57 17.94 -5.00
C MET A 300 -3.28 19.01 -6.08
N THR A 301 -2.67 20.12 -5.68
CA THR A 301 -2.29 21.18 -6.64
C THR A 301 -1.21 20.68 -7.60
N LYS A 302 -1.14 21.30 -8.79
CA LYS A 302 -0.10 20.97 -9.78
C LYS A 302 1.31 21.09 -9.21
N GLY A 303 1.57 22.10 -8.37
CA GLY A 303 2.86 22.30 -7.74
C GLY A 303 3.23 21.19 -6.74
N GLN A 304 2.26 20.75 -5.92
CA GLN A 304 2.45 19.63 -4.99
C GLN A 304 2.73 18.33 -5.72
N ALA A 305 1.93 18.01 -6.74
CA ALA A 305 2.14 16.83 -7.57
C ALA A 305 3.49 16.85 -8.28
N ALA A 306 3.97 18.04 -8.75
CA ALA A 306 5.29 18.25 -9.35
C ALA A 306 6.41 17.94 -8.38
N ALA A 307 6.37 18.54 -7.24
CA ALA A 307 7.41 18.36 -6.24
C ALA A 307 7.48 16.90 -5.78
N LEU A 308 6.31 16.23 -5.61
CA LEU A 308 6.24 14.81 -5.27
C LEU A 308 6.86 13.94 -6.38
N TYR A 309 6.51 14.20 -7.64
CA TYR A 309 7.03 13.46 -8.79
C TYR A 309 8.56 13.55 -8.88
N GLU A 310 9.13 14.76 -8.86
CA GLU A 310 10.58 14.96 -8.98
C GLU A 310 11.35 14.29 -7.82
N ARG A 311 10.88 14.44 -6.59
CA ARG A 311 11.48 13.78 -5.44
C ARG A 311 11.44 12.26 -5.58
N THR A 312 10.30 11.71 -5.94
CA THR A 312 10.10 10.26 -6.07
C THR A 312 10.87 9.68 -7.26
N LYS A 313 10.96 10.42 -8.36
CA LYS A 313 11.75 10.05 -9.55
C LYS A 313 13.23 9.89 -9.22
N ALA A 314 13.80 10.82 -8.45
CA ALA A 314 15.20 10.74 -8.05
C ALA A 314 15.49 9.46 -7.22
N ASP A 315 14.60 9.10 -6.28
CA ASP A 315 14.72 7.89 -5.49
C ASP A 315 14.54 6.62 -6.35
N ALA A 316 13.54 6.61 -7.23
CA ALA A 316 13.27 5.50 -8.13
C ALA A 316 14.43 5.26 -9.11
N MET A 317 15.10 6.28 -9.58
CA MET A 317 16.30 6.18 -10.42
C MET A 317 17.44 5.42 -9.71
N ARG A 318 17.63 5.65 -8.42
CA ARG A 318 18.60 4.92 -7.59
C ARG A 318 18.25 3.43 -7.55
N VAL A 319 17.01 3.11 -7.18
CA VAL A 319 16.51 1.73 -7.09
C VAL A 319 16.60 1.01 -8.45
N ALA A 320 16.21 1.66 -9.53
CA ALA A 320 16.26 1.08 -10.86
C ALA A 320 17.71 0.73 -11.31
N ARG A 321 18.67 1.61 -11.02
CA ARG A 321 20.11 1.36 -11.29
C ARG A 321 20.64 0.19 -10.49
N ASP A 322 20.26 0.08 -9.21
CA ASP A 322 20.69 -1.02 -8.34
C ASP A 322 20.16 -2.38 -8.84
N ILE A 323 18.88 -2.42 -9.26
CA ILE A 323 18.28 -3.64 -9.83
C ILE A 323 19.03 -4.05 -11.10
N LEU A 324 19.26 -3.12 -12.03
CA LEU A 324 19.99 -3.39 -13.27
C LEU A 324 21.43 -3.82 -13.00
N GLY A 325 22.11 -3.22 -12.02
CA GLY A 325 23.44 -3.59 -11.59
C GLY A 325 23.52 -5.02 -11.08
N LYS A 326 22.52 -5.45 -10.28
CA LYS A 326 22.42 -6.85 -9.78
C LYS A 326 22.15 -7.84 -10.89
N LEU A 327 21.32 -7.48 -11.88
CA LEU A 327 21.04 -8.34 -13.04
C LEU A 327 22.27 -8.53 -13.94
N ARG A 328 23.10 -7.48 -14.12
CA ARG A 328 24.38 -7.59 -14.87
C ARG A 328 25.41 -8.46 -14.20
N LYS A 329 25.45 -8.53 -12.87
CA LYS A 329 26.41 -9.38 -12.13
C LYS A 329 26.04 -10.87 -12.11
N LYS A 330 24.78 -11.21 -12.47
CA LYS A 330 24.30 -12.61 -12.54
C LYS A 330 24.43 -13.25 -13.93
N ARG A 331 24.82 -12.46 -14.94
CA ARG A 331 25.21 -12.93 -16.28
C ARG A 331 26.74 -13.01 -16.40
#